data_e891e6e53a050c72c4872c83dd05e954
#
_entry.id   e891e6e53a050c72c4872c83dd05e954
#
_cell.length_a   1.000
_cell.length_b   1.000
_cell.length_c   1.000
_cell.angle_alpha   90.00
_cell.angle_beta   90.00
_cell.angle_gamma   90.00
#
_symmetry.space_group_name_H-M   'P 1'
#
loop_
_entity.id
_entity.type
_entity.pdbx_description
1 polymer ?
#
loop_
_entity_poly.entity_id
_entity_poly.type
_entity_poly.pdbx_seq_one_letter_code
_entity_poly.pdbx_strand_id
1 'polypeptide(L)'
;MVTNAAGDPFEALGDPNRRDILRLLSEGDKPVNQIAAALPISRPAVSRHLRLLKEAGLVAEQARGTSRIYHLRDEGLHAVQEYLERVWGDAARRFRLMAENTVPPENTRAAREHRAAREHGMTAPLRMSFDVACSADHAFAVWTSGIAAWWPPDHTVTGRAEVVVLQGGVGGRIYERTADGTEHEWGEVTVWQPPGRLAYLWYLGRDRADATEVEIRFLARGTGATRVEIEHRGWERLGPSGLRWRDRNQAGWDSLLPHFIKAITEGER
;
A
#
# COMPACT_ATOMS: atom_id res chain seq x y z
N MET A 1 20.69 -26.05 -18.20
CA MET A 1 19.58 -25.99 -19.17
C MET A 1 18.61 -27.10 -18.81
N VAL A 2 17.53 -26.76 -18.14
CA VAL A 2 16.38 -27.65 -17.94
C VAL A 2 15.21 -26.93 -18.61
N THR A 3 14.94 -27.32 -19.86
CA THR A 3 13.73 -26.94 -20.58
C THR A 3 12.58 -27.72 -19.96
N ASN A 4 11.88 -27.09 -19.03
CA ASN A 4 10.63 -27.61 -18.50
C ASN A 4 9.56 -27.32 -19.57
N ALA A 5 9.04 -28.36 -20.22
CA ALA A 5 7.94 -28.32 -21.21
C ALA A 5 6.57 -28.16 -20.50
N ALA A 6 6.51 -27.34 -19.47
CA ALA A 6 5.27 -26.88 -18.90
C ALA A 6 4.80 -25.67 -19.71
N GLY A 7 3.52 -25.63 -20.09
CA GLY A 7 2.95 -24.48 -20.79
C GLY A 7 3.12 -23.20 -19.96
N ASP A 8 3.20 -22.06 -20.65
CA ASP A 8 3.34 -20.74 -19.96
C ASP A 8 2.05 -20.40 -19.20
N PRO A 9 2.11 -20.20 -17.86
CA PRO A 9 0.97 -19.79 -17.08
C PRO A 9 0.32 -18.48 -17.57
N PHE A 10 1.11 -17.56 -18.14
CA PHE A 10 0.59 -16.27 -18.64
C PHE A 10 -0.15 -16.44 -19.97
N GLU A 11 0.34 -17.29 -20.85
CA GLU A 11 -0.39 -17.65 -22.06
C GLU A 11 -1.71 -18.36 -21.69
N ALA A 12 -1.67 -19.22 -20.69
CA ALA A 12 -2.88 -19.86 -20.16
C ALA A 12 -3.91 -18.86 -19.63
N LEU A 13 -3.48 -17.77 -18.98
CA LEU A 13 -4.36 -16.73 -18.45
C LEU A 13 -4.89 -15.76 -19.53
N GLY A 14 -4.38 -15.78 -20.74
CA GLY A 14 -4.81 -14.91 -21.84
C GLY A 14 -6.27 -15.14 -22.29
N ASP A 15 -6.81 -16.33 -22.12
CA ASP A 15 -8.16 -16.72 -22.57
C ASP A 15 -9.23 -16.45 -21.48
N PRO A 16 -10.35 -15.77 -21.79
CA PRO A 16 -11.39 -15.47 -20.81
C PRO A 16 -12.05 -16.72 -20.21
N ASN A 17 -12.30 -17.77 -21.02
CA ASN A 17 -12.90 -18.99 -20.51
C ASN A 17 -11.99 -19.73 -19.53
N ARG A 18 -10.67 -19.68 -19.75
CA ARG A 18 -9.70 -20.25 -18.80
C ARG A 18 -9.69 -19.50 -17.48
N ARG A 19 -9.80 -18.16 -17.50
CA ARG A 19 -9.95 -17.35 -16.28
C ARG A 19 -11.25 -17.66 -15.53
N ASP A 20 -12.36 -17.87 -16.25
CA ASP A 20 -13.64 -18.25 -15.63
C ASP A 20 -13.58 -19.65 -15.00
N ILE A 21 -12.86 -20.59 -15.61
CA ILE A 21 -12.61 -21.92 -15.02
C ILE A 21 -11.82 -21.79 -13.72
N LEU A 22 -10.74 -20.99 -13.70
CA LEU A 22 -9.94 -20.76 -12.49
C LEU A 22 -10.75 -20.10 -11.40
N ARG A 23 -11.63 -19.13 -11.73
CA ARG A 23 -12.55 -18.51 -10.79
C ARG A 23 -13.52 -19.53 -10.19
N LEU A 24 -14.11 -20.42 -10.99
CA LEU A 24 -14.98 -21.48 -10.48
C LEU A 24 -14.24 -22.46 -9.56
N LEU A 25 -12.97 -22.74 -9.84
CA LEU A 25 -12.14 -23.62 -9.02
C LEU A 25 -11.62 -22.93 -7.74
N SER A 26 -11.56 -21.60 -7.69
CA SER A 26 -11.26 -20.87 -6.45
C SER A 26 -12.37 -20.95 -5.40
N GLU A 27 -13.59 -21.25 -5.82
CA GLU A 27 -14.73 -21.52 -4.94
C GLU A 27 -14.74 -22.96 -4.38
N GLY A 28 -13.85 -23.82 -4.85
CA GLY A 28 -13.68 -25.23 -4.45
C GLY A 28 -13.55 -26.19 -5.62
N ASP A 29 -13.12 -27.39 -5.30
CA ASP A 29 -12.89 -28.48 -6.24
C ASP A 29 -14.16 -28.87 -6.98
N LYS A 30 -14.08 -29.04 -8.31
CA LYS A 30 -15.26 -29.35 -9.12
C LYS A 30 -14.97 -30.43 -10.19
N PRO A 31 -15.93 -31.35 -10.44
CA PRO A 31 -15.86 -32.24 -11.60
C PRO A 31 -16.12 -31.47 -12.90
N VAL A 32 -15.58 -31.98 -14.02
CA VAL A 32 -15.75 -31.37 -15.35
C VAL A 32 -17.22 -31.06 -15.73
N ASN A 33 -18.15 -31.87 -15.27
CA ASN A 33 -19.57 -31.68 -15.56
C ASN A 33 -20.15 -30.42 -14.90
N GLN A 34 -19.75 -30.15 -13.66
CA GLN A 34 -20.16 -28.93 -12.94
C GLN A 34 -19.54 -27.68 -13.56
N ILE A 35 -18.26 -27.76 -13.95
CA ILE A 35 -17.57 -26.62 -14.63
C ILE A 35 -18.29 -26.37 -15.98
N ALA A 36 -18.62 -27.42 -16.76
CA ALA A 36 -19.29 -27.25 -18.04
C ALA A 36 -20.75 -26.74 -17.91
N ALA A 37 -21.41 -27.05 -16.82
CA ALA A 37 -22.78 -26.56 -16.57
C ALA A 37 -22.79 -25.06 -16.17
N ALA A 38 -21.69 -24.55 -15.64
CA ALA A 38 -21.56 -23.16 -15.19
C ALA A 38 -21.04 -22.19 -16.26
N LEU A 39 -20.62 -22.68 -17.42
CA LEU A 39 -20.00 -21.86 -18.47
C LEU A 39 -20.75 -21.95 -19.80
N PRO A 40 -20.83 -20.87 -20.59
CA PRO A 40 -21.51 -20.80 -21.88
C PRO A 40 -20.72 -21.47 -23.02
N ILE A 41 -19.98 -22.55 -22.73
CA ILE A 41 -19.17 -23.30 -23.70
C ILE A 41 -19.41 -24.81 -23.56
N SER A 42 -19.15 -25.55 -24.65
CA SER A 42 -19.38 -26.98 -24.66
C SER A 42 -18.44 -27.76 -23.74
N ARG A 43 -18.88 -28.92 -23.23
CA ARG A 43 -18.07 -29.81 -22.39
C ARG A 43 -16.73 -30.21 -23.04
N PRO A 44 -16.63 -30.51 -24.35
CA PRO A 44 -15.37 -30.75 -25.02
C PRO A 44 -14.42 -29.53 -24.97
N ALA A 45 -14.99 -28.31 -25.10
CA ALA A 45 -14.21 -27.07 -24.97
C ALA A 45 -13.65 -26.88 -23.55
N VAL A 46 -14.50 -27.11 -22.52
CA VAL A 46 -14.04 -27.09 -21.10
C VAL A 46 -12.91 -28.09 -20.87
N SER A 47 -13.05 -29.33 -21.39
CA SER A 47 -11.98 -30.35 -21.25
C SER A 47 -10.66 -29.92 -21.90
N ARG A 48 -10.74 -29.24 -23.06
CA ARG A 48 -9.55 -28.67 -23.74
C ARG A 48 -8.90 -27.56 -22.88
N HIS A 49 -9.70 -26.64 -22.34
CA HIS A 49 -9.20 -25.57 -21.49
C HIS A 49 -8.56 -26.12 -20.19
N LEU A 50 -9.19 -27.09 -19.55
CA LEU A 50 -8.65 -27.78 -18.36
C LEU A 50 -7.31 -28.46 -18.64
N ARG A 51 -7.16 -29.08 -19.83
CA ARG A 51 -5.87 -29.67 -20.24
C ARG A 51 -4.78 -28.59 -20.35
N LEU A 52 -5.06 -27.47 -21.00
CA LEU A 52 -4.08 -26.36 -21.15
C LEU A 52 -3.72 -25.75 -19.77
N LEU A 53 -4.69 -25.57 -18.91
CA LEU A 53 -4.45 -25.10 -17.52
C LEU A 53 -3.62 -26.09 -16.71
N LYS A 54 -3.79 -27.40 -16.93
CA LYS A 54 -2.98 -28.44 -16.30
C LYS A 54 -1.55 -28.46 -16.86
N GLU A 55 -1.38 -28.35 -18.18
CA GLU A 55 -0.08 -28.23 -18.83
C GLU A 55 0.68 -26.98 -18.35
N ALA A 56 -0.03 -25.89 -18.07
CA ALA A 56 0.51 -24.67 -17.49
C ALA A 56 0.74 -24.74 -15.96
N GLY A 57 0.43 -25.87 -15.30
CA GLY A 57 0.64 -26.06 -13.88
C GLY A 57 -0.33 -25.29 -12.96
N LEU A 58 -1.40 -24.68 -13.51
CA LEU A 58 -2.37 -23.90 -12.75
C LEU A 58 -3.48 -24.75 -12.12
N VAL A 59 -3.74 -25.93 -12.68
CA VAL A 59 -4.80 -26.86 -12.25
C VAL A 59 -4.23 -28.26 -12.16
N ALA A 60 -4.69 -29.03 -11.18
CA ALA A 60 -4.46 -30.47 -11.12
C ALA A 60 -5.79 -31.24 -11.16
N GLU A 61 -5.70 -32.53 -11.51
CA GLU A 61 -6.83 -33.44 -11.48
C GLU A 61 -6.57 -34.59 -10.53
N GLN A 62 -7.62 -34.99 -9.83
CA GLN A 62 -7.63 -36.17 -8.99
C GLN A 62 -8.77 -37.10 -9.41
N ALA A 63 -8.48 -38.38 -9.60
CA ALA A 63 -9.51 -39.40 -9.86
C ALA A 63 -10.30 -39.70 -8.55
N ARG A 64 -11.62 -39.59 -8.60
CA ARG A 64 -12.51 -39.94 -7.48
C ARG A 64 -13.64 -40.83 -8.02
N GLY A 65 -13.46 -42.13 -7.88
CA GLY A 65 -14.36 -43.13 -8.49
C GLY A 65 -14.32 -43.01 -10.02
N THR A 66 -15.45 -42.85 -10.65
CA THR A 66 -15.63 -42.66 -12.11
C THR A 66 -15.49 -41.22 -12.58
N SER A 67 -15.26 -40.27 -11.66
CA SER A 67 -15.18 -38.85 -11.95
C SER A 67 -13.77 -38.31 -11.76
N ARG A 68 -13.40 -37.31 -12.58
CA ARG A 68 -12.18 -36.52 -12.42
C ARG A 68 -12.57 -35.20 -11.76
N ILE A 69 -11.95 -34.92 -10.62
CA ILE A 69 -12.11 -33.67 -9.86
C ILE A 69 -10.91 -32.80 -10.15
N TYR A 70 -11.19 -31.53 -10.48
CA TYR A 70 -10.16 -30.52 -10.75
C TYR A 70 -10.07 -29.56 -9.59
N HIS A 71 -8.83 -29.14 -9.27
CA HIS A 71 -8.52 -28.17 -8.22
C HIS A 71 -7.36 -27.26 -8.65
N LEU A 72 -7.26 -26.10 -8.02
CA LEU A 72 -6.14 -25.17 -8.24
C LEU A 72 -4.84 -25.76 -7.70
N ARG A 73 -3.72 -25.45 -8.36
CA ARG A 73 -2.39 -25.76 -7.86
C ARG A 73 -1.72 -24.50 -7.30
N ASP A 74 -1.29 -24.56 -6.05
CA ASP A 74 -0.64 -23.45 -5.35
C ASP A 74 0.68 -23.03 -6.02
N GLU A 75 1.46 -24.01 -6.54
CA GLU A 75 2.74 -23.76 -7.20
C GLU A 75 2.60 -22.90 -8.47
N GLY A 76 1.56 -23.13 -9.28
CA GLY A 76 1.29 -22.32 -10.47
C GLY A 76 0.81 -20.92 -10.13
N LEU A 77 0.03 -20.78 -9.06
CA LEU A 77 -0.41 -19.50 -8.53
C LEU A 77 0.76 -18.69 -7.98
N HIS A 78 1.69 -19.32 -7.25
CA HIS A 78 2.92 -18.68 -6.76
C HIS A 78 3.79 -18.15 -7.90
N ALA A 79 3.99 -18.92 -8.98
CA ALA A 79 4.78 -18.46 -10.12
C ALA A 79 4.19 -17.21 -10.79
N VAL A 80 2.85 -17.14 -10.91
CA VAL A 80 2.13 -15.97 -11.43
C VAL A 80 2.25 -14.80 -10.44
N GLN A 81 2.11 -15.07 -9.15
CA GLN A 81 2.22 -14.05 -8.10
C GLN A 81 3.63 -13.46 -8.04
N GLU A 82 4.67 -14.28 -8.04
CA GLU A 82 6.08 -13.82 -8.06
C GLU A 82 6.40 -12.97 -9.30
N TYR A 83 5.87 -13.34 -10.46
CA TYR A 83 6.03 -12.54 -11.67
C TYR A 83 5.30 -11.20 -11.53
N LEU A 84 4.05 -11.21 -11.08
CA LEU A 84 3.29 -9.99 -10.85
C LEU A 84 3.95 -9.09 -9.79
N GLU A 85 4.52 -9.68 -8.74
CA GLU A 85 5.30 -8.95 -7.74
C GLU A 85 6.60 -8.38 -8.32
N ARG A 86 7.25 -9.07 -9.23
CA ARG A 86 8.48 -8.62 -9.90
C ARG A 86 8.24 -7.51 -10.90
N VAL A 87 7.18 -7.63 -11.72
CA VAL A 87 6.89 -6.69 -12.82
C VAL A 87 5.99 -5.55 -12.35
N TRP A 88 5.08 -5.84 -11.43
CA TRP A 88 4.03 -4.93 -10.97
C TRP A 88 4.09 -4.69 -9.46
N GLY A 89 5.09 -5.23 -8.76
CA GLY A 89 5.19 -5.18 -7.31
C GLY A 89 5.09 -3.76 -6.79
N ASP A 90 5.65 -2.81 -7.53
CA ASP A 90 5.55 -1.39 -7.21
C ASP A 90 4.17 -0.82 -7.55
N ALA A 91 3.58 -1.24 -8.66
CA ALA A 91 2.23 -0.87 -9.05
C ALA A 91 1.19 -1.61 -8.18
N ALA A 92 1.42 -2.87 -7.84
CA ALA A 92 0.54 -3.67 -6.98
C ALA A 92 0.63 -3.25 -5.51
N ARG A 93 1.79 -2.82 -5.01
CA ARG A 93 1.90 -2.15 -3.70
C ARG A 93 1.17 -0.82 -3.69
N ARG A 94 1.32 -0.01 -4.75
CA ARG A 94 0.50 1.20 -4.94
C ARG A 94 -0.98 0.87 -5.04
N PHE A 95 -1.34 -0.21 -5.75
CA PHE A 95 -2.72 -0.64 -5.91
C PHE A 95 -3.26 -1.35 -4.65
N ARG A 96 -2.44 -2.09 -3.90
CA ARG A 96 -2.81 -2.66 -2.59
C ARG A 96 -3.02 -1.55 -1.58
N LEU A 97 -2.12 -0.59 -1.50
CA LEU A 97 -2.31 0.64 -0.73
C LEU A 97 -3.56 1.42 -1.19
N MET A 98 -3.98 1.27 -2.45
CA MET A 98 -5.25 1.80 -2.95
C MET A 98 -6.44 0.87 -2.68
N ALA A 99 -6.29 -0.45 -2.73
CA ALA A 99 -7.38 -1.43 -2.66
C ALA A 99 -7.72 -1.87 -1.23
N GLU A 100 -6.76 -1.90 -0.31
CA GLU A 100 -7.00 -2.07 1.13
C GLU A 100 -7.83 -0.91 1.70
N ASN A 101 -8.01 0.15 0.90
CA ASN A 101 -8.88 1.30 1.16
C ASN A 101 -10.21 1.25 0.38
N THR A 102 -10.63 0.11 -0.15
CA THR A 102 -11.93 -0.01 -0.83
C THR A 102 -13.01 -0.38 0.18
N VAL A 103 -13.79 0.67 0.52
CA VAL A 103 -15.13 0.67 1.14
C VAL A 103 -15.40 -0.39 2.23
N PRO A 104 -15.51 0.04 3.50
CA PRO A 104 -16.23 -0.73 4.52
C PRO A 104 -17.72 -0.85 4.12
N PRO A 105 -18.41 -1.95 4.48
CA PRO A 105 -19.84 -2.10 4.20
C PRO A 105 -20.64 -0.95 4.86
N GLU A 106 -21.68 -0.48 4.19
CA GLU A 106 -22.47 0.74 4.48
C GLU A 106 -23.06 0.86 5.91
N ASN A 107 -22.87 -0.12 6.78
CA ASN A 107 -23.48 -0.21 8.11
C ASN A 107 -22.52 -0.09 9.29
N THR A 108 -21.27 0.32 9.10
CA THR A 108 -20.32 0.50 10.21
C THR A 108 -20.43 1.90 10.82
N ARG A 109 -20.01 2.04 12.09
CA ARG A 109 -19.92 3.32 12.79
C ARG A 109 -19.10 4.36 11.99
N ALA A 110 -18.01 3.91 11.34
CA ALA A 110 -17.19 4.73 10.46
C ALA A 110 -17.98 5.28 9.26
N ALA A 111 -18.89 4.50 8.65
CA ALA A 111 -19.73 4.97 7.55
C ALA A 111 -20.73 6.05 7.98
N ARG A 112 -21.22 6.00 9.22
CA ARG A 112 -22.11 7.04 9.77
C ARG A 112 -21.37 8.33 10.09
N GLU A 113 -20.16 8.23 10.64
CA GLU A 113 -19.27 9.37 10.91
C GLU A 113 -18.81 10.02 9.59
N HIS A 114 -18.52 9.23 8.54
CA HIS A 114 -18.27 9.70 7.18
C HIS A 114 -19.44 10.46 6.55
N ARG A 115 -20.67 9.98 6.78
CA ARG A 115 -21.89 10.64 6.29
C ARG A 115 -22.10 11.98 6.98
N ALA A 116 -21.96 12.03 8.31
CA ALA A 116 -22.07 13.25 9.10
C ALA A 116 -21.01 14.30 8.72
N ALA A 117 -19.78 13.88 8.44
CA ALA A 117 -18.70 14.77 7.97
C ALA A 117 -18.97 15.30 6.55
N ARG A 118 -19.57 14.50 5.66
CA ARG A 118 -20.02 14.94 4.32
C ARG A 118 -21.15 15.98 4.39
N GLU A 119 -22.07 15.80 5.30
CA GLU A 119 -23.21 16.71 5.50
C GLU A 119 -22.78 18.09 6.04
N HIS A 120 -21.62 18.17 6.71
CA HIS A 120 -21.09 19.41 7.28
C HIS A 120 -19.99 20.06 6.41
N GLY A 121 -19.66 19.50 5.23
CA GLY A 121 -18.73 20.11 4.26
C GLY A 121 -17.29 20.34 4.76
N MET A 122 -16.94 19.84 5.95
CA MET A 122 -15.62 20.03 6.57
C MET A 122 -14.96 18.71 6.90
N THR A 123 -13.85 18.43 6.23
CA THR A 123 -12.99 17.28 6.56
C THR A 123 -12.06 17.68 7.71
N ALA A 124 -12.34 17.20 8.92
CA ALA A 124 -11.56 17.54 10.09
C ALA A 124 -10.07 17.13 9.92
N PRO A 125 -9.13 17.98 10.40
CA PRO A 125 -7.70 17.61 10.43
C PRO A 125 -7.45 16.33 11.21
N LEU A 126 -6.44 15.57 10.81
CA LEU A 126 -5.85 14.55 11.67
C LEU A 126 -4.98 15.22 12.71
N ARG A 127 -5.16 14.83 13.97
CA ARG A 127 -4.35 15.33 15.09
C ARG A 127 -3.82 14.17 15.89
N MET A 128 -2.51 14.15 16.07
CA MET A 128 -1.78 13.14 16.84
C MET A 128 -0.87 13.85 17.82
N SER A 129 -0.65 13.26 18.97
CA SER A 129 0.33 13.77 19.93
C SER A 129 0.86 12.65 20.80
N PHE A 130 2.15 12.69 21.08
CA PHE A 130 2.87 11.73 21.92
C PHE A 130 4.07 12.40 22.57
N ASP A 131 4.59 11.80 23.62
CA ASP A 131 5.77 12.29 24.34
C ASP A 131 6.98 11.39 24.00
N VAL A 132 8.14 12.00 23.87
CA VAL A 132 9.44 11.31 23.66
C VAL A 132 10.44 11.77 24.74
N ALA A 133 11.29 10.83 25.16
CA ALA A 133 12.24 11.05 26.25
C ALA A 133 13.56 11.64 25.71
N CYS A 134 13.51 12.77 25.01
CA CYS A 134 14.68 13.48 24.50
C CYS A 134 14.40 14.98 24.39
N SER A 135 15.43 15.79 24.13
CA SER A 135 15.29 17.22 23.87
C SER A 135 14.56 17.52 22.55
N ALA A 136 13.96 18.70 22.43
CA ALA A 136 13.31 19.14 21.20
C ALA A 136 14.31 19.21 20.02
N ASP A 137 15.54 19.61 20.28
CA ASP A 137 16.62 19.64 19.27
C ASP A 137 16.88 18.23 18.72
N HIS A 138 16.99 17.24 19.59
CA HIS A 138 17.20 15.85 19.17
C HIS A 138 16.02 15.31 18.40
N ALA A 139 14.79 15.47 18.91
CA ALA A 139 13.56 15.03 18.24
C ALA A 139 13.42 15.64 16.83
N PHE A 140 13.71 16.95 16.73
CA PHE A 140 13.68 17.67 15.45
C PHE A 140 14.76 17.14 14.49
N ALA A 141 15.99 16.91 14.96
CA ALA A 141 17.08 16.39 14.15
C ALA A 141 16.80 14.97 13.64
N VAL A 142 16.28 14.07 14.50
CA VAL A 142 15.89 12.71 14.10
C VAL A 142 14.77 12.77 13.06
N TRP A 143 13.78 13.66 13.23
CA TRP A 143 12.69 13.81 12.25
C TRP A 143 13.19 14.31 10.90
N THR A 144 14.12 15.22 10.87
CA THR A 144 14.57 15.94 9.66
C THR A 144 15.81 15.30 9.04
N SER A 145 17.00 15.66 9.51
CA SER A 145 18.27 15.16 8.96
C SER A 145 18.46 13.66 9.19
N GLY A 146 17.85 13.09 10.21
CA GLY A 146 17.87 11.66 10.54
C GLY A 146 16.78 10.82 9.85
N ILE A 147 15.95 11.39 8.97
CA ILE A 147 14.79 10.72 8.39
C ILE A 147 15.13 9.39 7.73
N ALA A 148 16.24 9.29 7.05
CA ALA A 148 16.69 8.08 6.37
C ALA A 148 16.93 6.89 7.31
N ALA A 149 17.21 7.13 8.58
CA ALA A 149 17.52 6.08 9.55
C ALA A 149 16.25 5.39 10.12
N TRP A 150 15.10 6.07 10.07
CA TRP A 150 13.88 5.53 10.69
C TRP A 150 12.70 5.38 9.74
N TRP A 151 12.74 5.99 8.56
CA TRP A 151 11.65 5.84 7.60
C TRP A 151 11.63 4.43 7.03
N PRO A 152 10.50 3.67 7.16
CA PRO A 152 10.45 2.28 6.74
C PRO A 152 10.50 2.15 5.21
N PRO A 153 11.25 1.15 4.67
CA PRO A 153 11.38 0.95 3.22
C PRO A 153 10.05 0.65 2.50
N ASP A 154 9.10 0.08 3.21
CA ASP A 154 7.76 -0.25 2.70
C ASP A 154 6.79 0.96 2.69
N HIS A 155 7.18 2.08 3.32
CA HIS A 155 6.45 3.35 3.32
C HIS A 155 6.95 4.32 2.24
N THR A 156 7.41 3.82 1.12
CA THR A 156 7.92 4.61 0.00
C THR A 156 7.03 4.47 -1.23
N VAL A 157 7.06 5.42 -2.16
CA VAL A 157 6.24 5.39 -3.38
C VAL A 157 6.65 4.26 -4.30
N THR A 158 7.97 4.02 -4.43
CA THR A 158 8.51 2.99 -5.31
C THR A 158 8.64 1.62 -4.63
N GLY A 159 8.72 1.58 -3.30
CA GLY A 159 9.07 0.38 -2.53
C GLY A 159 10.51 -0.09 -2.75
N ARG A 160 11.34 0.73 -3.39
CA ARG A 160 12.75 0.47 -3.74
C ARG A 160 13.67 1.64 -3.39
N ALA A 161 13.22 2.51 -2.49
CA ALA A 161 14.02 3.64 -2.08
C ALA A 161 15.32 3.16 -1.45
N GLU A 162 16.43 3.69 -1.91
CA GLU A 162 17.73 3.57 -1.27
C GLU A 162 17.82 4.52 -0.09
N VAL A 163 17.25 5.72 -0.26
CA VAL A 163 17.26 6.74 0.78
C VAL A 163 16.01 7.64 0.69
N VAL A 164 15.52 8.06 1.85
CA VAL A 164 14.53 9.12 2.00
C VAL A 164 15.22 10.37 2.48
N VAL A 165 14.93 11.52 1.88
CA VAL A 165 15.58 12.80 2.17
C VAL A 165 14.52 13.85 2.49
N LEU A 166 14.74 14.60 3.56
CA LEU A 166 14.06 15.84 3.87
C LEU A 166 15.11 16.97 3.86
N GLN A 167 15.10 17.81 2.85
CA GLN A 167 15.99 18.96 2.73
C GLN A 167 15.57 20.05 3.70
N GLY A 168 16.51 20.55 4.48
CA GLY A 168 16.28 21.62 5.44
C GLY A 168 16.00 22.97 4.77
N GLY A 169 15.22 23.82 5.47
CA GLY A 169 14.86 25.15 5.00
C GLY A 169 13.54 25.20 4.21
N VAL A 170 12.96 26.39 4.17
CA VAL A 170 11.73 26.63 3.38
C VAL A 170 12.04 26.43 1.89
N GLY A 171 11.17 25.73 1.17
CA GLY A 171 11.37 25.29 -0.22
C GLY A 171 12.21 24.02 -0.34
N GLY A 172 12.70 23.45 0.78
CA GLY A 172 13.35 22.15 0.79
C GLY A 172 12.40 21.03 0.34
N ARG A 173 12.91 20.11 -0.49
CA ARG A 173 12.12 18.98 -1.00
C ARG A 173 12.12 17.82 -0.02
N ILE A 174 11.02 17.06 0.00
CA ILE A 174 10.94 15.75 0.63
C ILE A 174 10.80 14.74 -0.50
N TYR A 175 11.70 13.78 -0.60
CA TYR A 175 11.73 12.82 -1.70
C TYR A 175 12.40 11.51 -1.31
N GLU A 176 12.10 10.48 -2.07
CA GLU A 176 12.87 9.24 -2.08
C GLU A 176 13.79 9.21 -3.30
N ARG A 177 14.93 8.54 -3.18
CA ARG A 177 15.84 8.25 -4.28
C ARG A 177 16.05 6.76 -4.39
N THR A 178 15.92 6.23 -5.59
CA THR A 178 16.18 4.83 -5.92
C THR A 178 17.65 4.59 -6.28
N ALA A 179 18.10 3.34 -6.31
CA ALA A 179 19.49 2.97 -6.58
C ALA A 179 20.02 3.40 -7.98
N ASP A 180 19.12 3.63 -8.93
CA ASP A 180 19.43 4.19 -10.25
C ASP A 180 19.54 5.73 -10.25
N GLY A 181 19.38 6.37 -9.09
CA GLY A 181 19.44 7.81 -8.92
C GLY A 181 18.14 8.56 -9.22
N THR A 182 17.06 7.86 -9.58
CA THR A 182 15.76 8.49 -9.85
C THR A 182 15.16 9.04 -8.55
N GLU A 183 14.71 10.29 -8.57
CA GLU A 183 14.08 10.95 -7.43
C GLU A 183 12.56 11.02 -7.62
N HIS A 184 11.82 10.67 -6.57
CA HIS A 184 10.36 10.76 -6.50
C HIS A 184 9.98 11.72 -5.38
N GLU A 185 9.47 12.88 -5.75
CA GLU A 185 9.14 13.94 -4.81
C GLU A 185 7.83 13.66 -4.07
N TRP A 186 7.83 13.89 -2.77
CA TRP A 186 6.69 13.66 -1.87
C TRP A 186 6.09 14.94 -1.33
N GLY A 187 6.92 15.96 -1.18
CA GLY A 187 6.50 17.18 -0.53
C GLY A 187 7.54 18.30 -0.57
N GLU A 188 7.14 19.46 -0.08
CA GLU A 188 7.96 20.67 -0.02
C GLU A 188 7.78 21.36 1.33
N VAL A 189 8.87 21.71 1.98
CA VAL A 189 8.89 22.41 3.28
C VAL A 189 8.35 23.83 3.14
N THR A 190 7.35 24.16 3.93
CA THR A 190 6.71 25.49 3.97
C THR A 190 7.07 26.29 5.22
N VAL A 191 7.41 25.60 6.32
CA VAL A 191 7.87 26.23 7.57
C VAL A 191 9.08 25.46 8.09
N TRP A 192 10.12 26.17 8.43
CA TRP A 192 11.36 25.64 9.00
C TRP A 192 11.81 26.50 10.17
N GLN A 193 11.47 26.08 11.38
CA GLN A 193 11.76 26.80 12.63
C GLN A 193 12.33 25.83 13.68
N PRO A 194 13.58 25.37 13.49
CA PRO A 194 14.21 24.47 14.46
C PRO A 194 14.40 25.15 15.82
N PRO A 195 14.31 24.39 16.92
CA PRO A 195 13.90 22.99 16.95
C PRO A 195 12.40 22.79 17.14
N GLY A 196 11.60 23.86 17.08
CA GLY A 196 10.22 23.87 17.58
C GLY A 196 9.14 23.55 16.55
N ARG A 197 9.37 23.83 15.24
CA ARG A 197 8.29 23.73 14.26
C ARG A 197 8.80 23.42 12.86
N LEU A 198 8.09 22.48 12.22
CA LEU A 198 8.24 22.09 10.82
C LEU A 198 6.85 22.05 10.19
N ALA A 199 6.69 22.57 8.97
CA ALA A 199 5.50 22.28 8.16
C ALA A 199 5.90 22.04 6.69
N TYR A 200 5.10 21.23 6.00
CA TYR A 200 5.33 20.90 4.61
C TYR A 200 4.04 20.56 3.88
N LEU A 201 4.04 20.81 2.59
CA LEU A 201 3.05 20.25 1.66
C LEU A 201 3.32 18.76 1.46
N TRP A 202 2.25 17.97 1.37
CA TRP A 202 2.34 16.52 1.22
C TRP A 202 1.47 16.06 0.05
N TYR A 203 2.09 15.59 -1.03
CA TYR A 203 1.41 15.17 -2.25
C TYR A 203 1.79 13.76 -2.73
N LEU A 204 2.83 13.13 -2.20
CA LEU A 204 3.21 11.72 -2.35
C LEU A 204 2.84 11.11 -3.73
N GLY A 205 3.55 11.51 -4.79
CA GLY A 205 3.34 11.01 -6.15
C GLY A 205 2.07 11.52 -6.85
N ARG A 206 1.42 12.57 -6.33
CA ARG A 206 0.30 13.29 -6.94
C ARG A 206 0.72 14.66 -7.42
N ASP A 207 -0.21 15.38 -8.07
CA ASP A 207 0.02 16.78 -8.43
C ASP A 207 0.17 17.63 -7.15
N ARG A 208 1.09 18.59 -7.19
CA ARG A 208 1.28 19.56 -6.10
C ARG A 208 0.01 20.39 -5.84
N ALA A 209 -0.86 20.58 -6.84
CA ALA A 209 -2.14 21.25 -6.67
C ALA A 209 -3.08 20.51 -5.69
N ASP A 210 -2.91 19.19 -5.56
CA ASP A 210 -3.67 18.32 -4.65
C ASP A 210 -2.98 18.14 -3.28
N ALA A 211 -2.00 18.99 -2.96
CA ALA A 211 -1.24 18.86 -1.73
C ALA A 211 -2.10 19.08 -0.49
N THR A 212 -1.93 18.19 0.47
CA THR A 212 -2.34 18.40 1.86
C THR A 212 -1.22 19.05 2.64
N GLU A 213 -1.45 19.48 3.86
CA GLU A 213 -0.46 20.17 4.68
C GLU A 213 -0.24 19.43 6.00
N VAL A 214 1.02 19.18 6.32
CA VAL A 214 1.45 18.59 7.60
C VAL A 214 2.19 19.65 8.39
N GLU A 215 1.78 19.87 9.64
CA GLU A 215 2.50 20.69 10.60
C GLU A 215 2.91 19.83 11.80
N ILE A 216 4.15 19.98 12.25
CA ILE A 216 4.73 19.25 13.37
C ILE A 216 5.33 20.26 14.34
N ARG A 217 4.97 20.12 15.61
CA ARG A 217 5.50 20.94 16.70
C ARG A 217 6.23 20.06 17.70
N PHE A 218 7.41 20.51 18.11
CA PHE A 218 8.24 19.85 19.09
C PHE A 218 8.30 20.75 20.34
N LEU A 219 7.48 20.41 21.31
CA LEU A 219 7.28 21.23 22.51
C LEU A 219 8.08 20.65 23.68
N ALA A 220 9.11 21.37 24.11
CA ALA A 220 9.91 20.95 25.25
C ALA A 220 9.04 20.79 26.53
N ARG A 221 9.25 19.68 27.24
CA ARG A 221 8.60 19.34 28.51
C ARG A 221 9.66 19.14 29.60
N GLY A 222 10.29 20.23 30.03
CA GLY A 222 11.44 20.18 30.95
C GLY A 222 12.75 19.83 30.24
N THR A 223 13.72 19.28 30.96
CA THR A 223 15.13 19.13 30.51
C THR A 223 15.40 17.87 29.70
N GLY A 224 14.46 16.99 29.43
CA GLY A 224 14.75 15.70 28.76
C GLY A 224 13.54 15.05 28.16
N ALA A 225 12.45 15.80 27.98
CA ALA A 225 11.25 15.26 27.34
C ALA A 225 10.68 16.28 26.36
N THR A 226 10.10 15.79 25.28
CA THR A 226 9.47 16.60 24.25
C THR A 226 8.10 16.00 23.91
N ARG A 227 7.09 16.87 23.83
CA ARG A 227 5.80 16.52 23.25
C ARG A 227 5.84 16.86 21.78
N VAL A 228 5.59 15.86 20.95
CA VAL A 228 5.42 16.00 19.51
C VAL A 228 3.93 16.10 19.21
N GLU A 229 3.55 17.13 18.50
CA GLU A 229 2.18 17.33 18.01
C GLU A 229 2.19 17.40 16.50
N ILE A 230 1.31 16.64 15.85
CA ILE A 230 1.18 16.57 14.40
C ILE A 230 -0.24 16.97 14.03
N GLU A 231 -0.38 17.91 13.10
CA GLU A 231 -1.64 18.24 12.45
C GLU A 231 -1.50 18.03 10.95
N HIS A 232 -2.37 17.20 10.35
CA HIS A 232 -2.43 16.97 8.92
C HIS A 232 -3.80 17.40 8.41
N ARG A 233 -3.84 18.39 7.51
CA ARG A 233 -5.04 19.10 7.08
C ARG A 233 -5.07 19.33 5.56
N GLY A 234 -6.16 19.91 5.04
CA GLY A 234 -6.31 20.25 3.63
C GLY A 234 -6.99 19.17 2.80
N TRP A 235 -7.68 18.23 3.46
CA TRP A 235 -8.38 17.11 2.81
C TRP A 235 -9.52 17.57 1.88
N GLU A 236 -10.10 18.73 2.15
CA GLU A 236 -11.16 19.36 1.35
C GLU A 236 -10.68 19.67 -0.07
N ARG A 237 -9.39 19.93 -0.27
CA ARG A 237 -8.79 20.19 -1.59
C ARG A 237 -8.89 18.97 -2.52
N LEU A 238 -9.05 17.78 -1.95
CA LEU A 238 -9.16 16.53 -2.67
C LEU A 238 -10.60 16.18 -3.07
N GLY A 239 -11.55 17.11 -2.82
CA GLY A 239 -12.95 16.94 -3.17
C GLY A 239 -13.56 15.65 -2.61
N PRO A 240 -14.33 14.89 -3.42
CA PRO A 240 -15.01 13.67 -2.95
C PRO A 240 -14.09 12.57 -2.40
N SER A 241 -12.81 12.59 -2.76
CA SER A 241 -11.83 11.60 -2.29
C SER A 241 -11.14 11.99 -0.98
N GLY A 242 -11.35 13.21 -0.47
CA GLY A 242 -10.65 13.75 0.69
C GLY A 242 -10.75 12.90 1.96
N LEU A 243 -11.96 12.40 2.28
CA LEU A 243 -12.16 11.52 3.44
C LEU A 243 -11.37 10.21 3.33
N ARG A 244 -11.38 9.58 2.15
CA ARG A 244 -10.61 8.36 1.90
C ARG A 244 -9.10 8.60 2.08
N TRP A 245 -8.61 9.72 1.57
CA TRP A 245 -7.20 10.08 1.70
C TRP A 245 -6.83 10.39 3.15
N ARG A 246 -7.73 11.04 3.88
CA ARG A 246 -7.56 11.29 5.31
C ARG A 246 -7.38 9.99 6.10
N ASP A 247 -8.29 9.04 5.93
CA ASP A 247 -8.25 7.76 6.66
C ASP A 247 -7.02 6.92 6.28
N ARG A 248 -6.63 6.94 5.00
CA ARG A 248 -5.40 6.32 4.55
C ARG A 248 -4.16 6.92 5.23
N ASN A 249 -4.11 8.26 5.31
CA ASN A 249 -2.99 8.92 5.98
C ASN A 249 -3.02 8.69 7.49
N GLN A 250 -4.20 8.55 8.12
CA GLN A 250 -4.30 8.12 9.52
C GLN A 250 -3.61 6.76 9.72
N ALA A 251 -3.97 5.76 8.92
CA ALA A 251 -3.36 4.43 8.99
C ALA A 251 -1.85 4.48 8.71
N GLY A 252 -1.41 5.32 7.76
CA GLY A 252 0.00 5.56 7.48
C GLY A 252 0.74 6.14 8.69
N TRP A 253 0.17 7.14 9.36
CA TRP A 253 0.74 7.70 10.58
C TRP A 253 0.83 6.68 11.71
N ASP A 254 -0.22 5.89 11.94
CA ASP A 254 -0.26 4.86 12.99
C ASP A 254 0.83 3.82 12.80
N SER A 255 1.17 3.49 11.55
CA SER A 255 2.26 2.58 11.21
C SER A 255 3.65 3.23 11.27
N LEU A 256 3.77 4.51 10.91
CA LEU A 256 5.04 5.23 10.78
C LEU A 256 5.62 5.69 12.12
N LEU A 257 4.77 6.25 13.00
CA LEU A 257 5.22 6.87 14.25
C LEU A 257 5.98 5.94 15.21
N PRO A 258 5.68 4.64 15.32
CA PRO A 258 6.48 3.71 16.11
C PRO A 258 7.95 3.65 15.70
N HIS A 259 8.26 3.78 14.39
CA HIS A 259 9.64 3.79 13.87
C HIS A 259 10.41 5.03 14.32
N PHE A 260 9.76 6.19 14.25
CA PHE A 260 10.35 7.43 14.77
C PHE A 260 10.62 7.35 16.27
N ILE A 261 9.66 6.89 17.07
CA ILE A 261 9.82 6.76 18.53
C ILE A 261 10.97 5.79 18.86
N LYS A 262 11.08 4.68 18.11
CA LYS A 262 12.18 3.73 18.26
C LYS A 262 13.54 4.38 17.96
N ALA A 263 13.66 5.13 16.86
CA ALA A 263 14.92 5.77 16.47
C ALA A 263 15.43 6.77 17.50
N ILE A 264 14.52 7.49 18.18
CA ILE A 264 14.89 8.38 19.29
C ILE A 264 15.54 7.59 20.43
N THR A 265 14.98 6.43 20.80
CA THR A 265 15.49 5.63 21.93
C THR A 265 16.80 4.90 21.62
N GLU A 266 17.08 4.60 20.35
CA GLU A 266 18.31 3.93 19.90
C GLU A 266 19.46 4.90 19.65
N GLY A 267 19.19 6.17 19.33
CA GLY A 267 20.19 7.21 19.07
C GLY A 267 20.87 7.81 20.31
N GLU A 268 20.40 7.46 21.51
CA GLU A 268 20.98 7.90 22.79
C GLU A 268 22.01 6.91 23.36
N ARG A 269 22.34 5.82 22.66
CA ARG A 269 23.37 4.86 23.05
C ARG A 269 24.65 5.08 22.23
#